data_5af9a1b8db6b5b495d18ee55aee43c00
#
_entry.id   5af9a1b8db6b5b495d18ee55aee43c00
#
_cell.length_a   1.000
_cell.length_b   1.000
_cell.length_c   1.000
_cell.angle_alpha   90.00
_cell.angle_beta   90.00
_cell.angle_gamma   90.00
#
_symmetry.space_group_name_H-M   'P 1'
#
loop_
_entity.id
_entity.type
_entity.pdbx_description
1 polymer ?
#
loop_
_entity_poly.entity_id
_entity_poly.type
_entity_poly.pdbx_seq_one_letter_code
_entity_poly.pdbx_strand_id
1 'polypeptide(L)'
;MLLSAGRGTRLQPLTDHTPKPLLRVGGTTLIERHLHRLADAGIRKVVVNLHHLGELIRQQIGDGARFGLHIHYAWEPELLETGGGIQHVLPELGADPFLVLSADLWTDYPLQHLRAPLPDGRLARLVLVRSHLGRDFGFARTPPAGELTDLAGEPSEYFTYGSLGLFSPALFDGAPGGAYPLRELLFPALRAGRLCGEWYAGQWFNIGSLRELEDVRTHVGA
;
A
#
# COMPACT_ATOMS: atom_id res chain seq x y z
N MET A 1 -6.57 -5.29 -1.17
CA MET A 1 -7.02 -3.90 -1.39
C MET A 1 -5.94 -3.11 -2.09
N LEU A 2 -6.31 -2.26 -3.05
CA LEU A 2 -5.41 -1.34 -3.74
C LEU A 2 -5.84 0.10 -3.41
N LEU A 3 -4.99 0.84 -2.70
CA LEU A 3 -5.28 2.20 -2.23
C LEU A 3 -5.09 3.21 -3.36
N SER A 4 -6.16 3.88 -3.79
CA SER A 4 -6.18 4.74 -4.99
C SER A 4 -6.88 6.08 -4.79
N ALA A 5 -7.40 6.39 -3.60
CA ALA A 5 -8.22 7.58 -3.32
C ALA A 5 -7.43 8.91 -3.22
N GLY A 6 -6.10 8.85 -3.13
CA GLY A 6 -5.25 10.02 -2.89
C GLY A 6 -5.31 11.09 -3.98
N ARG A 7 -5.33 12.37 -3.60
CA ARG A 7 -5.39 13.51 -4.54
C ARG A 7 -4.09 13.74 -5.33
N GLY A 8 -2.94 13.29 -4.83
CA GLY A 8 -1.66 13.49 -5.51
C GLY A 8 -1.21 14.95 -5.62
N THR A 9 -1.54 15.80 -4.67
CA THR A 9 -1.34 17.26 -4.74
C THR A 9 0.10 17.70 -5.03
N ARG A 10 1.10 16.92 -4.60
CA ARG A 10 2.52 17.18 -4.88
C ARG A 10 2.93 16.91 -6.33
N LEU A 11 2.06 16.28 -7.11
CA LEU A 11 2.25 16.01 -8.55
C LEU A 11 1.51 17.00 -9.46
N GLN A 12 0.85 18.02 -8.89
CA GLN A 12 0.20 19.05 -9.69
C GLN A 12 1.23 19.79 -10.57
N PRO A 13 0.84 20.20 -11.80
CA PRO A 13 -0.52 20.16 -12.37
C PRO A 13 -0.94 18.82 -13.00
N LEU A 14 -0.07 17.80 -13.07
CA LEU A 14 -0.41 16.52 -13.73
C LEU A 14 -1.66 15.86 -13.14
N THR A 15 -1.81 15.92 -11.81
CA THR A 15 -2.91 15.29 -11.10
C THR A 15 -4.21 16.09 -11.08
N ASP A 16 -4.25 17.26 -11.72
CA ASP A 16 -5.50 18.00 -11.91
C ASP A 16 -6.42 17.30 -12.92
N HIS A 17 -5.86 16.54 -13.86
CA HIS A 17 -6.60 15.89 -14.94
C HIS A 17 -6.35 14.37 -15.04
N THR A 18 -5.29 13.87 -14.44
CA THR A 18 -4.93 12.45 -14.47
C THR A 18 -4.72 11.95 -13.05
N PRO A 19 -5.57 11.05 -12.52
CA PRO A 19 -5.37 10.54 -11.17
C PRO A 19 -4.05 9.79 -11.09
N LYS A 20 -3.33 9.94 -9.97
CA LYS A 20 -2.00 9.38 -9.76
C LYS A 20 -1.85 7.91 -10.16
N PRO A 21 -2.82 7.01 -9.86
CA PRO A 21 -2.75 5.60 -10.28
C PRO A 21 -2.71 5.39 -11.79
N LEU A 22 -3.17 6.36 -12.59
CA LEU A 22 -3.14 6.33 -14.06
C LEU A 22 -1.87 6.94 -14.68
N LEU A 23 -0.94 7.42 -13.88
CA LEU A 23 0.36 7.88 -14.40
C LEU A 23 1.13 6.70 -14.99
N ARG A 24 1.76 6.94 -16.15
CA ARG A 24 2.46 5.88 -16.90
C ARG A 24 3.93 5.81 -16.52
N VAL A 25 4.40 4.59 -16.35
CA VAL A 25 5.81 4.23 -16.13
C VAL A 25 6.08 2.95 -16.92
N GLY A 26 7.08 2.95 -17.80
CA GLY A 26 7.43 1.77 -18.59
C GLY A 26 6.29 1.26 -19.50
N GLY A 27 5.58 2.16 -20.18
CA GLY A 27 4.54 1.80 -21.14
C GLY A 27 3.17 1.42 -20.54
N THR A 28 3.04 1.21 -19.22
CA THR A 28 1.78 0.88 -18.53
C THR A 28 1.48 1.88 -17.42
N THR A 29 0.24 1.93 -16.94
CA THR A 29 -0.09 2.75 -15.77
C THR A 29 0.30 2.05 -14.47
N LEU A 30 0.51 2.82 -13.39
CA LEU A 30 0.87 2.26 -12.10
C LEU A 30 -0.17 1.24 -11.61
N ILE A 31 -1.45 1.57 -11.72
CA ILE A 31 -2.53 0.67 -11.28
C ILE A 31 -2.60 -0.60 -12.16
N GLU A 32 -2.47 -0.51 -13.49
CA GLU A 32 -2.47 -1.68 -14.38
C GLU A 32 -1.33 -2.63 -14.04
N ARG A 33 -0.12 -2.07 -13.79
CA ARG A 33 1.03 -2.87 -13.33
C ARG A 33 0.70 -3.65 -12.06
N HIS A 34 0.07 -3.02 -11.07
CA HIS A 34 -0.31 -3.70 -9.83
C HIS A 34 -1.37 -4.76 -10.06
N LEU A 35 -2.38 -4.50 -10.91
CA LEU A 35 -3.42 -5.48 -11.23
C LEU A 35 -2.84 -6.73 -11.88
N HIS A 36 -1.94 -6.59 -12.86
CA HIS A 36 -1.24 -7.73 -13.44
C HIS A 36 -0.48 -8.52 -12.37
N ARG A 37 0.31 -7.85 -11.54
CA ARG A 37 1.11 -8.50 -10.49
C ARG A 37 0.26 -9.18 -9.42
N LEU A 38 -0.90 -8.62 -9.07
CA LEU A 38 -1.86 -9.25 -8.16
C LEU A 38 -2.44 -10.53 -8.80
N ALA A 39 -2.81 -10.48 -10.08
CA ALA A 39 -3.29 -11.65 -10.82
C ALA A 39 -2.23 -12.76 -10.89
N ASP A 40 -0.97 -12.40 -11.21
CA ASP A 40 0.19 -13.32 -11.25
C ASP A 40 0.48 -13.93 -9.89
N ALA A 41 0.26 -13.18 -8.80
CA ALA A 41 0.34 -13.68 -7.44
C ALA A 41 -0.85 -14.58 -7.02
N GLY A 42 -1.80 -14.84 -7.92
CA GLY A 42 -2.96 -15.70 -7.66
C GLY A 42 -4.09 -15.01 -6.91
N ILE A 43 -4.08 -13.69 -6.76
CA ILE A 43 -5.23 -12.92 -6.26
C ILE A 43 -6.30 -12.89 -7.35
N ARG A 44 -7.58 -12.95 -6.96
CA ARG A 44 -8.71 -12.92 -7.91
C ARG A 44 -9.72 -11.83 -7.61
N LYS A 45 -9.79 -11.35 -6.36
CA LYS A 45 -10.68 -10.26 -5.95
C LYS A 45 -9.84 -9.08 -5.47
N VAL A 46 -10.14 -7.89 -5.95
CA VAL A 46 -9.45 -6.65 -5.59
C VAL A 46 -10.48 -5.59 -5.24
N VAL A 47 -10.34 -4.96 -4.08
CA VAL A 47 -11.08 -3.75 -3.73
C VAL A 47 -10.19 -2.55 -4.03
N VAL A 48 -10.73 -1.58 -4.77
CA VAL A 48 -10.04 -0.34 -5.14
C VAL A 48 -10.86 0.83 -4.57
N ASN A 49 -10.29 1.57 -3.61
CA ASN A 49 -10.96 2.77 -3.10
C ASN A 49 -10.76 3.95 -4.06
N LEU A 50 -11.81 4.72 -4.25
CA LEU A 50 -11.86 5.83 -5.19
C LEU A 50 -12.35 7.11 -4.50
N HIS A 51 -11.74 8.25 -4.85
CA HIS A 51 -12.17 9.58 -4.45
C HIS A 51 -11.89 10.58 -5.59
N HIS A 52 -10.71 11.20 -5.59
CA HIS A 52 -10.32 12.19 -6.60
C HIS A 52 -10.15 11.56 -7.98
N LEU A 53 -10.89 12.05 -8.98
CA LEU A 53 -10.89 11.55 -10.36
C LEU A 53 -11.12 10.02 -10.46
N GLY A 54 -11.80 9.43 -9.47
CA GLY A 54 -12.02 7.99 -9.38
C GLY A 54 -12.78 7.41 -10.57
N GLU A 55 -13.66 8.19 -11.20
CA GLU A 55 -14.40 7.77 -12.39
C GLU A 55 -13.47 7.49 -13.58
N LEU A 56 -12.37 8.24 -13.74
CA LEU A 56 -11.37 7.98 -14.77
C LEU A 56 -10.66 6.64 -14.53
N ILE A 57 -10.38 6.32 -13.27
CA ILE A 57 -9.80 5.01 -12.91
C ILE A 57 -10.79 3.90 -13.27
N ARG A 58 -12.06 4.03 -12.85
CA ARG A 58 -13.10 3.03 -13.13
C ARG A 58 -13.30 2.81 -14.63
N GLN A 59 -13.36 3.88 -15.41
CA GLN A 59 -13.54 3.82 -16.88
C GLN A 59 -12.35 3.14 -17.57
N GLN A 60 -11.11 3.47 -17.17
CA GLN A 60 -9.93 2.90 -17.79
C GLN A 60 -9.71 1.43 -17.41
N ILE A 61 -9.98 1.05 -16.17
CA ILE A 61 -9.70 -0.29 -15.67
C ILE A 61 -10.84 -1.26 -15.92
N GLY A 62 -12.10 -0.80 -15.87
CA GLY A 62 -13.28 -1.63 -16.03
C GLY A 62 -13.53 -2.55 -14.84
N ASP A 63 -14.13 -3.70 -15.07
CA ASP A 63 -14.48 -4.69 -14.03
C ASP A 63 -13.31 -5.59 -13.61
N GLY A 64 -12.16 -5.46 -14.26
CA GLY A 64 -10.96 -6.26 -13.99
C GLY A 64 -10.85 -7.52 -14.84
N ALA A 65 -11.85 -7.89 -15.62
CA ALA A 65 -11.85 -9.14 -16.41
C ALA A 65 -10.64 -9.26 -17.33
N ARG A 66 -10.19 -8.19 -17.95
CA ARG A 66 -8.99 -8.18 -18.82
C ARG A 66 -7.69 -8.50 -18.08
N PHE A 67 -7.67 -8.40 -16.74
CA PHE A 67 -6.54 -8.77 -15.89
C PHE A 67 -6.75 -10.16 -15.24
N GLY A 68 -7.88 -10.84 -15.49
CA GLY A 68 -8.26 -12.06 -14.79
C GLY A 68 -8.66 -11.83 -13.33
N LEU A 69 -9.14 -10.64 -13.03
CA LEU A 69 -9.56 -10.18 -11.70
C LEU A 69 -11.04 -9.82 -11.67
N HIS A 70 -11.60 -9.78 -10.47
CA HIS A 70 -12.86 -9.12 -10.15
C HIS A 70 -12.56 -7.91 -9.29
N ILE A 71 -12.89 -6.70 -9.78
CA ILE A 71 -12.64 -5.45 -9.09
C ILE A 71 -13.94 -4.92 -8.51
N HIS A 72 -13.92 -4.68 -7.21
CA HIS A 72 -14.94 -3.92 -6.50
C HIS A 72 -14.43 -2.49 -6.26
N TYR A 73 -15.19 -1.48 -6.65
CA TYR A 73 -14.86 -0.08 -6.44
C TYR A 73 -15.61 0.47 -5.22
N ALA A 74 -14.87 0.91 -4.21
CA ALA A 74 -15.41 1.54 -3.03
C ALA A 74 -15.21 3.06 -3.11
N TRP A 75 -16.31 3.78 -3.18
CA TRP A 75 -16.30 5.24 -3.26
C TRP A 75 -16.19 5.86 -1.86
N GLU A 76 -15.25 6.77 -1.70
CA GLU A 76 -15.11 7.60 -0.51
C GLU A 76 -15.74 8.97 -0.80
N PRO A 77 -16.90 9.32 -0.19
CA PRO A 77 -17.49 10.64 -0.34
C PRO A 77 -16.55 11.74 0.16
N GLU A 78 -15.83 11.44 1.24
CA GLU A 78 -14.76 12.25 1.81
C GLU A 78 -13.49 11.40 1.86
N LEU A 79 -12.31 12.05 1.78
CA LEU A 79 -11.05 11.33 1.85
C LEU A 79 -10.85 10.75 3.26
N LEU A 80 -10.86 9.42 3.36
CA LEU A 80 -10.80 8.71 4.65
C LEU A 80 -9.37 8.44 5.13
N GLU A 81 -8.34 8.87 4.41
CA GLU A 81 -6.95 8.49 4.63
C GLU A 81 -6.74 6.96 4.56
N THR A 82 -5.54 6.49 4.93
CA THR A 82 -5.20 5.09 4.72
C THR A 82 -5.90 4.13 5.69
N GLY A 83 -6.02 4.50 6.96
CA GLY A 83 -6.66 3.66 7.96
C GLY A 83 -8.18 3.60 7.78
N GLY A 84 -8.81 4.77 7.65
CA GLY A 84 -10.24 4.87 7.45
C GLY A 84 -10.69 4.26 6.12
N GLY A 85 -9.93 4.45 5.04
CA GLY A 85 -10.21 3.85 3.73
C GLY A 85 -10.19 2.33 3.77
N ILE A 86 -9.27 1.70 4.51
CA ILE A 86 -9.25 0.24 4.70
C ILE A 86 -10.43 -0.18 5.58
N GLN A 87 -10.67 0.51 6.70
CA GLN A 87 -11.77 0.19 7.60
C GLN A 87 -13.13 0.25 6.90
N HIS A 88 -13.31 1.23 6.03
CA HIS A 88 -14.56 1.43 5.26
C HIS A 88 -14.93 0.20 4.41
N VAL A 89 -13.94 -0.54 3.92
CA VAL A 89 -14.14 -1.69 3.01
C VAL A 89 -13.87 -3.05 3.67
N LEU A 90 -13.76 -3.12 5.00
CA LEU A 90 -13.56 -4.40 5.69
C LEU A 90 -14.63 -5.44 5.36
N PRO A 91 -15.94 -5.10 5.25
CA PRO A 91 -16.96 -6.08 4.87
C PRO A 91 -16.70 -6.76 3.52
N GLU A 92 -16.13 -6.03 2.56
CA GLU A 92 -15.80 -6.53 1.22
C GLU A 92 -14.51 -7.34 1.19
N LEU A 93 -13.58 -7.06 2.13
CA LEU A 93 -12.31 -7.77 2.25
C LEU A 93 -12.47 -9.14 2.91
N GLY A 94 -13.50 -9.32 3.74
CA GLY A 94 -13.81 -10.59 4.41
C GLY A 94 -13.10 -10.77 5.75
N ALA A 95 -13.19 -11.98 6.30
CA ALA A 95 -12.68 -12.31 7.63
C ALA A 95 -11.21 -12.78 7.65
N ASP A 96 -10.67 -13.15 6.50
CA ASP A 96 -9.30 -13.62 6.37
C ASP A 96 -8.31 -12.45 6.25
N PRO A 97 -7.02 -12.65 6.59
CA PRO A 97 -5.99 -11.66 6.31
C PRO A 97 -5.93 -11.27 4.83
N PHE A 98 -5.80 -9.98 4.56
CA PHE A 98 -5.85 -9.40 3.23
C PHE A 98 -4.62 -8.56 2.91
N LEU A 99 -4.26 -8.50 1.62
CA LEU A 99 -3.19 -7.64 1.13
C LEU A 99 -3.67 -6.20 1.01
N VAL A 100 -2.83 -5.27 1.44
CA VAL A 100 -2.96 -3.83 1.14
C VAL A 100 -1.74 -3.40 0.35
N LEU A 101 -1.97 -2.65 -0.71
CA LEU A 101 -0.95 -2.12 -1.61
C LEU A 101 -1.35 -0.72 -2.04
N SER A 102 -0.45 0.23 -1.96
CA SER A 102 -0.69 1.59 -2.47
C SER A 102 -0.48 1.65 -3.97
N ALA A 103 -1.43 2.26 -4.70
CA ALA A 103 -1.41 2.32 -6.17
C ALA A 103 -0.35 3.29 -6.72
N ASP A 104 0.30 4.07 -5.86
CA ASP A 104 1.36 5.02 -6.22
C ASP A 104 2.77 4.44 -6.09
N LEU A 105 2.87 3.17 -5.80
CA LEU A 105 4.14 2.48 -5.74
C LEU A 105 4.57 1.95 -7.11
N TRP A 106 5.87 1.98 -7.33
CA TRP A 106 6.51 1.11 -8.28
C TRP A 106 7.52 0.23 -7.53
N THR A 107 7.36 -1.08 -7.62
CA THR A 107 8.25 -2.04 -6.94
C THR A 107 8.28 -3.36 -7.69
N ASP A 108 9.34 -4.12 -7.54
CA ASP A 108 9.48 -5.49 -8.02
C ASP A 108 9.31 -6.54 -6.90
N TYR A 109 8.89 -6.11 -5.68
CA TYR A 109 8.65 -7.01 -4.54
C TYR A 109 7.74 -8.18 -4.91
N PRO A 110 8.14 -9.44 -4.69
CA PRO A 110 7.36 -10.62 -5.07
C PRO A 110 6.12 -10.77 -4.16
N LEU A 111 4.93 -10.35 -4.65
CA LEU A 111 3.68 -10.34 -3.88
C LEU A 111 3.28 -11.72 -3.34
N GLN A 112 3.79 -12.81 -3.93
CA GLN A 112 3.59 -14.19 -3.46
C GLN A 112 4.07 -14.38 -2.02
N HIS A 113 5.10 -13.67 -1.56
CA HIS A 113 5.60 -13.75 -0.18
C HIS A 113 4.54 -13.33 0.84
N LEU A 114 3.70 -12.36 0.50
CA LEU A 114 2.61 -11.90 1.38
C LEU A 114 1.43 -12.89 1.45
N ARG A 115 1.43 -13.97 0.67
CA ARG A 115 0.40 -15.01 0.77
C ARG A 115 0.66 -16.01 1.90
N ALA A 116 1.87 -16.05 2.42
CA ALA A 116 2.13 -16.87 3.61
C ALA A 116 1.29 -16.35 4.80
N PRO A 117 0.71 -17.23 5.61
CA PRO A 117 -0.14 -16.82 6.74
C PRO A 117 0.63 -15.91 7.71
N LEU A 118 -0.13 -15.08 8.43
CA LEU A 118 0.45 -14.34 9.56
C LEU A 118 0.87 -15.33 10.64
N PRO A 119 2.02 -15.13 11.30
CA PRO A 119 2.36 -15.87 12.49
C PRO A 119 1.33 -15.67 13.61
N ASP A 120 1.21 -16.63 14.51
CA ASP A 120 0.26 -16.59 15.61
C ASP A 120 0.39 -15.30 16.43
N GLY A 121 -0.75 -14.69 16.72
CA GLY A 121 -0.84 -13.45 17.48
C GLY A 121 -0.45 -12.18 16.73
N ARG A 122 0.01 -12.26 15.48
CA ARG A 122 0.36 -11.08 14.67
C ARG A 122 -0.88 -10.53 13.94
N LEU A 123 -0.97 -9.21 13.90
CA LEU A 123 -2.05 -8.47 13.24
C LEU A 123 -1.67 -7.95 11.85
N ALA A 124 -0.39 -7.81 11.58
CA ALA A 124 0.10 -7.46 10.25
C ALA A 124 1.54 -7.93 10.01
N ARG A 125 1.84 -8.19 8.72
CA ARG A 125 3.19 -8.32 8.17
C ARG A 125 3.42 -7.15 7.24
N LEU A 126 4.41 -6.31 7.56
CA LEU A 126 4.77 -5.12 6.79
C LEU A 126 5.97 -5.41 5.91
N VAL A 127 5.95 -4.98 4.66
CA VAL A 127 7.17 -4.90 3.85
C VAL A 127 7.91 -3.62 4.21
N LEU A 128 9.15 -3.77 4.62
CA LEU A 128 10.00 -2.69 5.06
C LEU A 128 11.06 -2.40 4.01
N VAL A 129 11.28 -1.13 3.75
CA VAL A 129 12.30 -0.67 2.80
C VAL A 129 13.20 0.37 3.45
N ARG A 130 14.43 0.55 2.94
CA ARG A 130 15.26 1.66 3.36
C ARG A 130 14.63 2.97 2.91
N SER A 131 14.41 3.88 3.84
CA SER A 131 13.96 5.23 3.55
C SER A 131 15.16 6.16 3.43
N HIS A 132 15.24 6.89 2.32
CA HIS A 132 16.16 8.04 2.18
C HIS A 132 15.54 9.33 2.72
N LEU A 133 14.27 9.30 3.12
CA LEU A 133 13.46 10.47 3.45
C LEU A 133 13.33 10.75 4.95
N GLY A 134 14.06 10.05 5.82
CA GLY A 134 14.05 10.33 7.26
C GLY A 134 12.70 10.00 7.96
N ARG A 135 12.71 10.01 9.17
CA ARG A 135 11.91 9.86 10.38
C ARG A 135 10.38 9.63 10.37
N ASP A 136 9.64 9.74 9.27
CA ASP A 136 8.17 9.83 9.39
C ASP A 136 7.44 8.48 9.59
N PHE A 137 8.08 7.34 9.31
CA PHE A 137 7.54 6.00 9.52
C PHE A 137 8.67 4.98 9.73
N GLY A 138 9.54 5.24 10.68
CA GLY A 138 10.64 4.33 10.93
C GLY A 138 10.24 3.18 11.85
N PHE A 139 10.57 1.99 11.43
CA PHE A 139 10.57 0.79 12.25
C PHE A 139 12.00 0.30 12.36
N ALA A 140 12.46 -0.04 13.56
CA ALA A 140 13.69 -0.73 13.75
C ALA A 140 13.45 -2.24 13.68
N ARG A 141 14.38 -2.97 13.07
CA ARG A 141 14.36 -4.42 13.05
C ARG A 141 15.30 -4.94 14.11
N THR A 142 14.82 -5.78 15.02
CA THR A 142 15.66 -6.56 15.91
C THR A 142 15.92 -7.96 15.34
N PRO A 143 17.18 -8.41 15.21
CA PRO A 143 17.48 -9.82 14.97
C PRO A 143 17.09 -10.66 16.20
N PRO A 144 16.70 -11.96 16.04
CA PRO A 144 16.83 -12.75 14.81
C PRO A 144 15.53 -13.01 14.05
N ALA A 145 14.36 -12.55 14.52
CA ALA A 145 13.09 -13.11 14.06
C ALA A 145 12.24 -12.17 13.18
N GLY A 146 12.73 -11.03 12.73
CA GLY A 146 11.91 -10.08 11.98
C GLY A 146 10.89 -9.36 12.86
N GLU A 147 11.10 -9.32 14.16
CA GLU A 147 10.33 -8.49 15.09
C GLU A 147 10.58 -7.02 14.79
N LEU A 148 9.51 -6.25 14.82
CA LEU A 148 9.58 -4.80 14.66
C LEU A 148 9.58 -4.15 16.03
N THR A 149 10.43 -3.15 16.19
CA THR A 149 10.44 -2.29 17.38
C THR A 149 10.19 -0.85 16.99
N ASP A 150 9.65 -0.07 17.92
CA ASP A 150 9.52 1.37 17.77
C ASP A 150 10.93 2.00 17.67
N LEU A 151 11.03 3.18 17.07
CA LEU A 151 12.27 3.92 16.88
C LEU A 151 12.87 4.33 18.22
N ALA A 152 13.64 3.44 18.83
CA ALA A 152 14.46 3.74 19.99
C ALA A 152 15.89 3.35 19.66
N GLY A 153 16.78 4.31 19.41
CA GLY A 153 18.20 4.06 19.14
C GLY A 153 18.77 4.90 18.00
N GLU A 154 20.00 4.61 17.64
CA GLU A 154 20.76 5.33 16.59
C GLU A 154 20.13 5.17 15.19
N PRO A 155 20.15 6.22 14.35
CA PRO A 155 19.46 6.26 13.05
C PRO A 155 19.97 5.32 11.98
N SER A 156 21.02 4.54 12.23
CA SER A 156 21.78 3.82 11.18
C SER A 156 21.05 2.67 10.50
N GLU A 157 19.89 2.23 11.04
CA GLU A 157 19.12 1.10 10.49
C GLU A 157 17.60 1.35 10.46
N TYR A 158 17.18 2.56 10.12
CA TYR A 158 15.76 2.84 9.99
C TYR A 158 15.17 2.30 8.69
N PHE A 159 14.12 1.52 8.87
CA PHE A 159 13.25 1.08 7.78
C PHE A 159 11.94 1.85 7.83
N THR A 160 11.35 2.06 6.68
CA THR A 160 9.99 2.58 6.58
C THR A 160 9.04 1.50 6.07
N TYR A 161 7.77 1.65 6.40
CA TYR A 161 6.73 0.83 5.81
C TYR A 161 6.61 1.15 4.31
N GLY A 162 6.85 0.14 3.48
CA GLY A 162 6.85 0.26 2.03
C GLY A 162 5.47 0.39 1.39
N SER A 163 4.43 0.72 2.16
CA SER A 163 3.04 0.87 1.71
C SER A 163 2.48 -0.39 1.04
N LEU A 164 2.98 -1.56 1.42
CA LEU A 164 2.44 -2.87 1.07
C LEU A 164 2.63 -3.86 2.22
N GLY A 165 1.62 -4.70 2.46
CA GLY A 165 1.65 -5.66 3.55
C GLY A 165 0.43 -6.57 3.59
N LEU A 166 0.46 -7.53 4.51
CA LEU A 166 -0.65 -8.42 4.84
C LEU A 166 -1.24 -8.00 6.19
N PHE A 167 -2.55 -7.83 6.26
CA PHE A 167 -3.25 -7.32 7.44
C PHE A 167 -4.36 -8.26 7.87
N SER A 168 -4.48 -8.50 9.17
CA SER A 168 -5.63 -9.13 9.77
C SER A 168 -6.77 -8.11 9.94
N PRO A 169 -8.03 -8.46 9.67
CA PRO A 169 -9.18 -7.61 10.01
C PRO A 169 -9.18 -7.18 11.48
N ALA A 170 -8.71 -8.04 12.38
CA ALA A 170 -8.61 -7.76 13.82
C ALA A 170 -7.68 -6.58 14.19
N LEU A 171 -6.84 -6.10 13.26
CA LEU A 171 -6.09 -4.86 13.46
C LEU A 171 -7.01 -3.64 13.60
N PHE A 172 -8.20 -3.71 13.01
CA PHE A 172 -9.17 -2.62 12.96
C PHE A 172 -10.23 -2.71 14.06
N ASP A 173 -10.14 -3.70 14.96
CA ASP A 173 -11.03 -3.79 16.10
C ASP A 173 -10.85 -2.59 17.03
N GLY A 174 -11.96 -1.85 17.27
CA GLY A 174 -11.93 -0.64 18.08
C GLY A 174 -11.32 0.59 17.39
N ALA A 175 -11.12 0.54 16.07
CA ALA A 175 -10.64 1.68 15.31
C ALA A 175 -11.61 2.89 15.40
N PRO A 176 -11.10 4.14 15.31
CA PRO A 176 -11.90 5.33 15.62
C PRO A 176 -13.06 5.58 14.64
N GLY A 177 -12.98 5.04 13.42
CA GLY A 177 -13.91 5.37 12.34
C GLY A 177 -13.61 6.72 11.68
N GLY A 178 -14.22 6.97 10.52
CA GLY A 178 -13.97 8.18 9.75
C GLY A 178 -12.57 8.25 9.14
N ALA A 179 -12.03 9.46 9.00
CA ALA A 179 -10.74 9.68 8.37
C ALA A 179 -9.59 9.59 9.40
N TYR A 180 -8.71 8.62 9.25
CA TYR A 180 -7.50 8.50 10.06
C TYR A 180 -6.39 7.76 9.32
N PRO A 181 -5.11 8.09 9.60
CA PRO A 181 -3.98 7.40 9.00
C PRO A 181 -3.76 6.01 9.63
N LEU A 182 -3.37 5.03 8.83
CA LEU A 182 -3.13 3.64 9.27
C LEU A 182 -2.13 3.54 10.44
N ARG A 183 -1.20 4.49 10.56
CA ARG A 183 -0.22 4.54 11.67
C ARG A 183 -0.86 4.57 13.05
N GLU A 184 -2.08 5.10 13.19
CA GLU A 184 -2.78 5.13 14.48
C GLU A 184 -3.11 3.73 15.00
N LEU A 185 -3.23 2.74 14.11
CA LEU A 185 -3.38 1.32 14.46
C LEU A 185 -2.04 0.60 14.51
N LEU A 186 -1.11 0.94 13.62
CA LEU A 186 0.17 0.25 13.55
C LEU A 186 1.05 0.49 14.78
N PHE A 187 1.15 1.72 15.29
CA PHE A 187 2.02 1.99 16.43
C PHE A 187 1.56 1.32 17.75
N PRO A 188 0.26 1.32 18.12
CA PRO A 188 -0.18 0.52 19.24
C PRO A 188 0.06 -0.98 19.07
N ALA A 189 -0.22 -1.53 17.87
CA ALA A 189 0.04 -2.93 17.56
C ALA A 189 1.54 -3.28 17.62
N LEU A 190 2.42 -2.35 17.20
CA LEU A 190 3.87 -2.48 17.30
C LEU A 190 4.31 -2.60 18.75
N ARG A 191 3.88 -1.66 19.61
CA ARG A 191 4.22 -1.65 21.05
C ARG A 191 3.71 -2.89 21.77
N ALA A 192 2.61 -3.47 21.30
CA ALA A 192 2.07 -4.73 21.80
C ALA A 192 2.79 -5.99 21.22
N GLY A 193 3.83 -5.82 20.41
CA GLY A 193 4.54 -6.92 19.77
C GLY A 193 3.70 -7.70 18.75
N ARG A 194 2.65 -7.08 18.21
CA ARG A 194 1.69 -7.75 17.32
C ARG A 194 1.95 -7.51 15.82
N LEU A 195 3.07 -6.90 15.47
CA LEU A 195 3.50 -6.74 14.07
C LEU A 195 4.73 -7.60 13.78
N CYS A 196 4.86 -8.01 12.54
CA CYS A 196 6.10 -8.55 12.00
C CYS A 196 6.44 -7.84 10.70
N GLY A 197 7.68 -7.93 10.26
CA GLY A 197 8.14 -7.26 9.06
C GLY A 197 9.09 -8.10 8.24
N GLU A 198 9.05 -7.87 6.93
CA GLU A 198 9.99 -8.42 5.96
C GLU A 198 10.79 -7.26 5.36
N TRP A 199 12.11 -7.31 5.48
CA TRP A 199 12.96 -6.34 4.81
C TRP A 199 13.10 -6.68 3.33
N TYR A 200 12.87 -5.67 2.50
CA TYR A 200 13.04 -5.77 1.06
C TYR A 200 14.14 -4.83 0.56
N ALA A 201 15.15 -5.42 -0.07
CA ALA A 201 16.32 -4.71 -0.61
C ALA A 201 16.25 -4.48 -2.13
N GLY A 202 15.16 -4.90 -2.79
CA GLY A 202 14.96 -4.72 -4.23
C GLY A 202 14.47 -3.32 -4.60
N GLN A 203 13.89 -3.19 -5.77
CA GLN A 203 13.46 -1.91 -6.31
C GLN A 203 12.13 -1.45 -5.67
N TRP A 204 12.14 -0.24 -5.15
CA TRP A 204 10.97 0.37 -4.55
C TRP A 204 11.01 1.89 -4.73
N PHE A 205 9.95 2.44 -5.30
CA PHE A 205 9.76 3.87 -5.51
C PHE A 205 8.37 4.26 -5.05
N ASN A 206 8.27 5.23 -4.15
CA ASN A 206 7.01 5.87 -3.80
C ASN A 206 6.88 7.15 -4.63
N ILE A 207 5.95 7.16 -5.57
CA ILE A 207 5.81 8.25 -6.53
C ILE A 207 4.92 9.33 -5.91
N GLY A 208 5.51 10.23 -5.16
CA GLY A 208 4.83 11.33 -4.47
C GLY A 208 5.10 12.72 -5.07
N SER A 209 6.08 12.85 -5.99
CA SER A 209 6.50 14.10 -6.62
C SER A 209 6.87 13.88 -8.08
N LEU A 210 6.99 14.98 -8.85
CA LEU A 210 7.44 14.94 -10.25
C LEU A 210 8.85 14.35 -10.37
N ARG A 211 9.74 14.68 -9.45
CA ARG A 211 11.09 14.14 -9.43
C ARG A 211 11.09 12.62 -9.25
N GLU A 212 10.34 12.11 -8.30
CA GLU A 212 10.23 10.66 -8.07
C GLU A 212 9.60 9.93 -9.27
N LEU A 213 8.66 10.58 -9.97
CA LEU A 213 8.09 10.06 -11.22
C LEU A 213 9.16 9.96 -12.32
N GLU A 214 9.99 10.98 -12.50
CA GLU A 214 11.07 10.97 -13.49
C GLU A 214 12.19 9.99 -13.09
N ASP A 215 12.52 9.88 -11.81
CA ASP A 215 13.51 8.93 -11.31
C ASP A 215 13.09 7.48 -11.65
N VAL A 216 11.82 7.13 -11.41
CA VAL A 216 11.33 5.78 -11.75
C VAL A 216 11.22 5.56 -13.25
N ARG A 217 10.84 6.55 -14.04
CA ARG A 217 10.82 6.47 -15.52
C ARG A 217 12.21 6.18 -16.06
N THR A 218 13.19 6.93 -15.59
CA THR A 218 14.60 6.73 -15.97
C THR A 218 15.08 5.33 -15.61
N HIS A 219 14.73 4.87 -14.41
CA HIS A 219 15.09 3.53 -13.94
C HIS A 219 14.50 2.41 -14.82
N VAL A 220 13.26 2.57 -15.28
CA VAL A 220 12.56 1.57 -16.10
C VAL A 220 12.95 1.65 -17.59
N GLY A 221 13.67 2.67 -18.01
CA GLY A 221 14.09 2.87 -19.39
C GLY A 221 12.97 3.39 -20.29
N ALA A 222 12.06 4.15 -19.77
CA ALA A 222 10.91 4.73 -20.49
C ALA A 222 11.15 6.22 -20.81
#